data_037520d56b408ea9c278c83273f594aa
#
_entry.id   037520d56b408ea9c278c83273f594aa
#
_cell.length_a   1.000
_cell.length_b   1.000
_cell.length_c   1.000
_cell.angle_alpha   90.00
_cell.angle_beta   90.00
_cell.angle_gamma   90.00
#
_symmetry.space_group_name_H-M   'P 1'
#
loop_
_entity.id
_entity.type
_entity.pdbx_description
1 polymer ?
#
loop_
_entity_poly.entity_id
_entity_poly.type
_entity_poly.pdbx_seq_one_letter_code
_entity_poly.pdbx_strand_id
1 'polypeptide(L)'
;PRRAGWPRRRPALTSAPAMVLRAIWNKWLKTNLFDEFSRIDVIKGQKSKARAMTAVAPRRTVISEVLRDCPIGAWVGVDDLSRFMEATGRKFEVANDPWSLYICEPQYGNLGHDGYHDWSILQFRYLLCVLFEYAAALGVVDVAYIEPAGVRDDYRGMWGTDDLEYLSRYDG
;
A
#
# COMPACT_ATOMS: atom_id res chain seq x y z
N PRO A 1 -33.89 -9.40 35.13
CA PRO A 1 -32.69 -9.42 34.34
C PRO A 1 -33.09 -9.27 32.86
N ARG A 2 -32.89 -8.07 32.33
CA ARG A 2 -33.09 -7.81 30.88
C ARG A 2 -32.00 -8.53 30.13
N ARG A 3 -32.37 -9.55 29.32
CA ARG A 3 -31.46 -10.14 28.35
C ARG A 3 -31.02 -9.03 27.40
N ALA A 4 -29.71 -8.72 27.40
CA ALA A 4 -29.15 -7.88 26.37
C ALA A 4 -29.41 -8.53 25.01
N GLY A 5 -30.32 -7.95 24.22
CA GLY A 5 -30.62 -8.43 22.89
C GLY A 5 -29.34 -8.33 22.04
N TRP A 6 -28.98 -9.42 21.40
CA TRP A 6 -27.93 -9.41 20.38
C TRP A 6 -28.23 -8.32 19.35
N PRO A 7 -27.24 -7.51 18.93
CA PRO A 7 -27.46 -6.50 17.92
C PRO A 7 -28.09 -7.16 16.68
N ARG A 8 -29.15 -6.55 16.16
CA ARG A 8 -29.88 -7.01 14.97
C ARG A 8 -28.89 -7.49 13.92
N ARG A 9 -29.15 -8.65 13.30
CA ARG A 9 -28.33 -9.23 12.22
C ARG A 9 -27.88 -8.12 11.30
N ARG A 10 -26.56 -7.99 11.17
CA ARG A 10 -25.97 -6.89 10.40
C ARG A 10 -26.47 -6.97 8.94
N PRO A 11 -26.83 -5.87 8.30
CA PRO A 11 -27.30 -5.85 6.90
C PRO A 11 -26.38 -6.61 5.93
N ALA A 12 -25.08 -6.70 6.25
CA ALA A 12 -24.09 -7.45 5.49
C ALA A 12 -24.44 -8.92 5.22
N LEU A 13 -25.22 -9.58 6.12
CA LEU A 13 -25.59 -10.99 5.94
C LEU A 13 -26.79 -11.20 5.00
N THR A 14 -27.49 -10.14 4.65
CA THR A 14 -28.68 -10.19 3.80
C THR A 14 -28.56 -9.36 2.52
N SER A 15 -27.48 -8.60 2.37
CA SER A 15 -27.22 -7.77 1.18
C SER A 15 -26.49 -8.57 0.11
N ALA A 16 -26.62 -8.15 -1.16
CA ALA A 16 -25.84 -8.72 -2.26
C ALA A 16 -24.32 -8.53 -1.98
N PRO A 17 -23.47 -9.52 -2.27
CA PRO A 17 -22.03 -9.48 -1.97
C PRO A 17 -21.33 -8.21 -2.46
N ALA A 18 -21.62 -7.76 -3.68
CA ALA A 18 -21.06 -6.54 -4.25
C ALA A 18 -21.36 -5.28 -3.42
N MET A 19 -22.56 -5.20 -2.85
CA MET A 19 -22.96 -4.09 -1.95
C MET A 19 -22.18 -4.11 -0.65
N VAL A 20 -21.91 -5.30 -0.12
CA VAL A 20 -21.12 -5.48 1.09
C VAL A 20 -19.66 -5.10 0.85
N LEU A 21 -19.06 -5.60 -0.23
CA LEU A 21 -17.69 -5.28 -0.61
C LEU A 21 -17.49 -3.77 -0.83
N ARG A 22 -18.40 -3.15 -1.56
CA ARG A 22 -18.41 -1.69 -1.74
C ARG A 22 -18.49 -0.92 -0.43
N ALA A 23 -19.33 -1.37 0.51
CA ALA A 23 -19.45 -0.75 1.82
C ALA A 23 -18.17 -0.92 2.65
N ILE A 24 -17.52 -2.09 2.56
CA ILE A 24 -16.22 -2.35 3.22
C ILE A 24 -15.16 -1.45 2.63
N TRP A 25 -15.03 -1.37 1.30
CA TRP A 25 -14.10 -0.48 0.61
C TRP A 25 -14.24 0.97 1.05
N ASN A 26 -15.47 1.52 1.00
CA ASN A 26 -15.75 2.89 1.40
C ASN A 26 -15.43 3.16 2.88
N LYS A 27 -15.60 2.17 3.73
CA LYS A 27 -15.24 2.28 5.16
C LYS A 27 -13.73 2.19 5.35
N TRP A 28 -13.06 1.30 4.63
CA TRP A 28 -11.62 1.14 4.68
C TRP A 28 -10.89 2.42 4.24
N LEU A 29 -11.34 3.08 3.18
CA LEU A 29 -10.77 4.35 2.73
C LEU A 29 -10.65 5.40 3.85
N LYS A 30 -11.56 5.38 4.82
CA LYS A 30 -11.69 6.39 5.88
C LYS A 30 -11.15 5.94 7.24
N THR A 31 -10.82 4.67 7.42
CA THR A 31 -10.39 4.16 8.73
C THR A 31 -8.91 4.44 8.99
N ASN A 32 -8.56 4.70 10.25
CA ASN A 32 -7.19 4.86 10.71
C ASN A 32 -6.76 3.73 11.66
N LEU A 33 -7.45 2.59 11.63
CA LEU A 33 -7.18 1.47 12.55
C LEU A 33 -5.86 0.78 12.28
N PHE A 34 -5.35 0.85 11.06
CA PHE A 34 -4.08 0.24 10.66
C PHE A 34 -3.52 0.98 9.44
N ASP A 35 -2.24 0.75 9.19
CA ASP A 35 -1.49 1.26 8.05
C ASP A 35 -1.02 0.07 7.21
N GLU A 36 -1.33 0.07 5.91
CA GLU A 36 -0.97 -0.98 4.95
C GLU A 36 0.54 -1.12 4.82
N PHE A 37 1.28 -0.03 5.00
CA PHE A 37 2.74 -0.05 4.95
C PHE A 37 3.35 -1.05 5.94
N SER A 38 2.64 -1.36 7.03
CA SER A 38 3.05 -2.41 7.98
C SER A 38 3.10 -3.82 7.38
N ARG A 39 2.59 -4.01 6.16
CA ARG A 39 2.67 -5.28 5.42
C ARG A 39 3.99 -5.45 4.65
N ILE A 40 4.79 -4.41 4.59
CA ILE A 40 6.10 -4.44 3.94
C ILE A 40 7.16 -4.70 5.02
N ASP A 41 7.37 -5.98 5.28
CA ASP A 41 8.12 -6.45 6.46
C ASP A 41 9.61 -6.08 6.43
N VAL A 42 10.20 -5.90 5.27
CA VAL A 42 11.63 -5.55 5.14
C VAL A 42 11.90 -4.09 5.52
N ILE A 43 10.91 -3.20 5.40
CA ILE A 43 11.06 -1.80 5.81
C ILE A 43 10.80 -1.70 7.32
N LYS A 44 11.79 -1.24 8.04
CA LYS A 44 11.80 -1.12 9.50
C LYS A 44 11.68 0.35 9.94
N GLY A 45 11.51 0.57 11.25
CA GLY A 45 11.41 1.91 11.82
C GLY A 45 10.00 2.51 11.86
N GLN A 46 9.01 1.87 11.27
CA GLN A 46 7.63 2.38 11.19
C GLN A 46 7.02 2.71 12.57
N LYS A 47 7.46 2.03 13.62
CA LYS A 47 6.96 2.17 14.99
C LYS A 47 7.91 2.98 15.90
N SER A 48 9.04 3.42 15.38
CA SER A 48 10.11 4.02 16.21
C SER A 48 9.75 5.40 16.75
N LYS A 49 8.89 6.14 16.08
CA LYS A 49 8.38 7.44 16.50
C LYS A 49 6.87 7.53 16.23
N ALA A 50 6.12 8.09 17.18
CA ALA A 50 4.66 8.17 17.11
C ALA A 50 4.10 8.93 15.86
N ARG A 51 4.95 9.61 15.11
CA ARG A 51 4.59 10.41 13.93
C ARG A 51 5.51 10.16 12.71
N ALA A 52 6.18 9.01 12.67
CA ALA A 52 7.05 8.67 11.53
C ALA A 52 6.26 8.58 10.21
N MET A 53 5.04 8.04 10.28
CA MET A 53 4.20 7.81 9.11
C MET A 53 3.20 8.95 8.91
N THR A 54 2.87 9.22 7.65
CA THR A 54 1.77 10.15 7.29
C THR A 54 0.40 9.50 7.58
N ALA A 55 -0.67 10.29 7.50
CA ALA A 55 -2.03 9.76 7.67
C ALA A 55 -2.41 8.83 6.51
N VAL A 56 -3.05 7.70 6.81
CA VAL A 56 -3.40 6.68 5.82
C VAL A 56 -4.55 7.09 4.89
N ALA A 57 -5.55 7.81 5.39
CA ALA A 57 -6.74 8.14 4.61
C ALA A 57 -6.43 9.03 3.39
N PRO A 58 -5.60 10.07 3.45
CA PRO A 58 -5.18 10.82 2.27
C PRO A 58 -4.48 9.96 1.22
N ARG A 59 -3.56 9.07 1.61
CA ARG A 59 -2.88 8.15 0.69
C ARG A 59 -3.87 7.26 -0.06
N ARG A 60 -4.80 6.63 0.66
CA ARG A 60 -5.86 5.79 0.09
C ARG A 60 -6.77 6.57 -0.85
N THR A 61 -7.06 7.83 -0.52
CA THR A 61 -7.89 8.70 -1.36
C THR A 61 -7.23 8.91 -2.72
N VAL A 62 -5.96 9.28 -2.76
CA VAL A 62 -5.21 9.47 -4.01
C VAL A 62 -5.25 8.20 -4.86
N ILE A 63 -4.94 7.04 -4.29
CA ILE A 63 -4.98 5.76 -5.02
C ILE A 63 -6.38 5.46 -5.54
N SER A 64 -7.41 5.63 -4.71
CA SER A 64 -8.81 5.41 -5.11
C SER A 64 -9.25 6.34 -6.24
N GLU A 65 -8.73 7.56 -6.31
CA GLU A 65 -8.99 8.51 -7.40
C GLU A 65 -8.32 8.07 -8.69
N VAL A 66 -7.07 7.62 -8.61
CA VAL A 66 -6.35 7.08 -9.76
C VAL A 66 -7.04 5.85 -10.32
N LEU A 67 -7.46 4.90 -9.45
CA LEU A 67 -8.17 3.71 -9.90
C LEU A 67 -9.51 4.03 -10.60
N ARG A 68 -10.17 5.12 -10.23
CA ARG A 68 -11.41 5.55 -10.93
C ARG A 68 -11.17 6.09 -12.34
N ASP A 69 -9.95 6.57 -12.60
CA ASP A 69 -9.57 7.08 -13.91
C ASP A 69 -9.03 5.98 -14.83
N CYS A 70 -8.73 4.79 -14.30
CA CYS A 70 -8.33 3.65 -15.12
C CYS A 70 -9.46 3.20 -16.05
N PRO A 71 -9.15 2.79 -17.29
CA PRO A 71 -10.14 2.30 -18.23
C PRO A 71 -10.77 0.99 -17.73
N ILE A 72 -12.10 0.92 -17.76
CA ILE A 72 -12.83 -0.25 -17.30
C ILE A 72 -12.62 -1.42 -18.27
N GLY A 73 -12.28 -2.59 -17.73
CA GLY A 73 -12.11 -3.81 -18.51
C GLY A 73 -10.82 -3.87 -19.33
N ALA A 74 -9.86 -2.98 -19.08
CA ALA A 74 -8.54 -3.02 -19.69
C ALA A 74 -7.47 -3.36 -18.66
N TRP A 75 -6.44 -4.09 -19.09
CA TRP A 75 -5.23 -4.30 -18.32
C TRP A 75 -4.34 -3.05 -18.41
N VAL A 76 -3.87 -2.59 -17.28
CA VAL A 76 -2.94 -1.46 -17.13
C VAL A 76 -1.68 -1.97 -16.47
N GLY A 77 -0.52 -1.73 -17.07
CA GLY A 77 0.76 -2.04 -16.44
C GLY A 77 0.95 -1.21 -15.17
N VAL A 78 1.41 -1.84 -14.10
CA VAL A 78 1.59 -1.15 -12.82
C VAL A 78 2.63 -0.04 -12.90
N ASP A 79 3.67 -0.21 -13.73
CA ASP A 79 4.67 0.84 -13.99
C ASP A 79 4.08 2.01 -14.78
N ASP A 80 3.16 1.74 -15.72
CA ASP A 80 2.44 2.79 -16.43
C ASP A 80 1.54 3.59 -15.50
N LEU A 81 0.86 2.90 -14.59
CA LEU A 81 0.06 3.52 -13.55
C LEU A 81 0.91 4.42 -12.65
N SER A 82 2.07 3.91 -12.22
CA SER A 82 3.02 4.65 -11.40
C SER A 82 3.52 5.92 -12.12
N ARG A 83 3.96 5.79 -13.37
CA ARG A 83 4.40 6.93 -14.19
C ARG A 83 3.28 7.95 -14.40
N PHE A 84 2.06 7.50 -14.61
CA PHE A 84 0.90 8.37 -14.71
C PHE A 84 0.66 9.16 -13.42
N MET A 85 0.77 8.52 -12.26
CA MET A 85 0.62 9.18 -10.97
C MET A 85 1.68 10.28 -10.78
N GLU A 86 2.92 9.98 -11.10
CA GLU A 86 4.01 10.96 -11.02
C GLU A 86 3.81 12.13 -11.99
N ALA A 87 3.52 11.84 -13.26
CA ALA A 87 3.34 12.85 -14.31
C ALA A 87 2.16 13.79 -14.05
N THR A 88 1.10 13.28 -13.41
CA THR A 88 -0.11 14.06 -13.11
C THR A 88 -0.08 14.71 -11.72
N GLY A 89 1.01 14.55 -10.97
CA GLY A 89 1.14 15.09 -9.61
C GLY A 89 0.25 14.41 -8.57
N ARG A 90 -0.30 13.24 -8.88
CA ARG A 90 -1.10 12.44 -7.95
C ARG A 90 -0.20 11.65 -7.01
N LYS A 91 0.56 12.38 -6.22
CA LYS A 91 1.56 11.86 -5.29
C LYS A 91 1.06 11.90 -3.86
N PHE A 92 1.66 11.09 -3.03
CA PHE A 92 1.47 11.07 -1.58
C PHE A 92 2.79 10.70 -0.90
N GLU A 93 2.97 11.17 0.31
CA GLU A 93 4.10 10.75 1.14
C GLU A 93 3.66 9.65 2.09
N VAL A 94 4.49 8.63 2.25
CA VAL A 94 4.25 7.51 3.18
C VAL A 94 4.80 7.84 4.56
N ALA A 95 5.95 8.51 4.62
CA ALA A 95 6.62 8.89 5.85
C ALA A 95 6.78 10.40 5.96
N ASN A 96 6.62 10.94 7.18
CA ASN A 96 6.98 12.33 7.48
C ASN A 96 8.50 12.51 7.63
N ASP A 97 9.18 11.43 7.98
CA ASP A 97 10.62 11.42 8.25
C ASP A 97 11.21 10.09 7.71
N PRO A 98 11.62 10.06 6.43
CA PRO A 98 12.25 8.88 5.84
C PRO A 98 13.53 8.44 6.55
N TRP A 99 14.23 9.35 7.26
CA TRP A 99 15.41 9.04 8.06
C TRP A 99 15.12 8.08 9.22
N SER A 100 13.88 7.97 9.64
CA SER A 100 13.45 7.01 10.66
C SER A 100 13.14 5.61 10.09
N LEU A 101 13.12 5.48 8.76
CA LEU A 101 12.87 4.22 8.06
C LEU A 101 14.17 3.66 7.50
N TYR A 102 14.29 2.34 7.50
CA TYR A 102 15.47 1.65 6.96
C TYR A 102 15.11 0.25 6.49
N ILE A 103 15.96 -0.32 5.64
CA ILE A 103 15.81 -1.70 5.16
C ILE A 103 16.62 -2.63 6.09
N CYS A 104 17.90 -2.74 5.96
CA CYS A 104 18.69 -3.70 6.72
C CYS A 104 19.07 -3.18 8.12
N GLU A 105 19.70 -2.01 8.15
CA GLU A 105 20.19 -1.36 9.38
C GLU A 105 19.98 0.15 9.34
N PRO A 106 19.73 0.79 10.51
CA PRO A 106 19.42 2.22 10.56
C PRO A 106 20.49 3.12 9.96
N GLN A 107 21.77 2.72 10.03
CA GLN A 107 22.89 3.55 9.59
C GLN A 107 23.28 3.32 8.13
N TYR A 108 22.95 2.17 7.55
CA TYR A 108 23.39 1.81 6.20
C TYR A 108 22.22 1.66 5.22
N GLY A 109 21.10 1.16 5.66
CA GLY A 109 19.89 1.00 4.85
C GLY A 109 18.87 2.12 5.04
N ASN A 110 19.29 3.30 5.52
CA ASN A 110 18.41 4.41 5.85
C ASN A 110 17.78 5.04 4.60
N LEU A 111 16.47 5.17 4.60
CA LEU A 111 15.68 5.67 3.46
C LEU A 111 15.63 7.19 3.37
N GLY A 112 16.28 7.91 4.28
CA GLY A 112 16.46 9.36 4.21
C GLY A 112 17.64 9.81 3.35
N HIS A 113 18.52 8.91 2.90
CA HIS A 113 19.59 9.23 1.96
C HIS A 113 19.00 9.61 0.59
N ASP A 114 19.73 10.44 -0.14
CA ASP A 114 19.34 10.86 -1.49
C ASP A 114 19.05 9.67 -2.39
N GLY A 115 17.88 9.65 -3.00
CA GLY A 115 17.41 8.61 -3.89
C GLY A 115 16.76 7.40 -3.22
N TYR A 116 16.93 7.19 -1.93
CA TYR A 116 16.38 5.99 -1.26
C TYR A 116 14.95 6.16 -0.76
N HIS A 117 14.49 7.38 -0.55
CA HIS A 117 13.12 7.71 -0.23
C HIS A 117 12.27 8.06 -1.46
N ASP A 118 12.85 7.88 -2.65
CA ASP A 118 12.16 8.14 -3.90
C ASP A 118 10.88 7.32 -4.02
N TRP A 119 10.04 7.77 -4.93
CA TRP A 119 8.75 7.17 -5.23
C TRP A 119 8.79 5.64 -5.34
N SER A 120 9.80 5.08 -5.99
CA SER A 120 9.94 3.64 -6.23
C SER A 120 10.03 2.79 -4.95
N ILE A 121 10.73 3.26 -3.92
CA ILE A 121 10.97 2.46 -2.69
C ILE A 121 9.77 2.53 -1.74
N LEU A 122 9.26 3.70 -1.44
CA LEU A 122 8.22 3.87 -0.42
C LEU A 122 6.81 3.91 -1.01
N GLN A 123 6.56 4.87 -1.88
CA GLN A 123 5.21 5.16 -2.36
C GLN A 123 4.71 4.07 -3.31
N PHE A 124 5.56 3.62 -4.21
CA PHE A 124 5.18 2.59 -5.18
C PHE A 124 4.90 1.25 -4.49
N ARG A 125 5.72 0.84 -3.52
CA ARG A 125 5.44 -0.38 -2.75
C ARG A 125 4.20 -0.27 -1.87
N TYR A 126 3.90 0.92 -1.36
CA TYR A 126 2.62 1.15 -0.71
C TYR A 126 1.45 1.01 -1.71
N LEU A 127 1.59 1.54 -2.93
CA LEU A 127 0.62 1.37 -4.00
C LEU A 127 0.39 -0.12 -4.31
N LEU A 128 1.47 -0.88 -4.53
CA LEU A 128 1.40 -2.32 -4.77
C LEU A 128 0.68 -3.05 -3.64
N CYS A 129 1.02 -2.77 -2.39
CA CYS A 129 0.36 -3.35 -1.23
C CYS A 129 -1.16 -3.05 -1.23
N VAL A 130 -1.55 -1.82 -1.54
CA VAL A 130 -2.97 -1.45 -1.63
C VAL A 130 -3.68 -2.17 -2.76
N LEU A 131 -3.04 -2.30 -3.93
CA LEU A 131 -3.62 -3.01 -5.07
C LEU A 131 -3.86 -4.48 -4.77
N PHE A 132 -2.84 -5.19 -4.27
CA PHE A 132 -2.89 -6.63 -4.05
C PHE A 132 -3.71 -7.03 -2.82
N GLU A 133 -3.47 -6.37 -1.68
CA GLU A 133 -4.07 -6.80 -0.40
C GLU A 133 -5.48 -6.26 -0.18
N TYR A 134 -5.82 -5.13 -0.81
CA TYR A 134 -7.09 -4.45 -0.51
C TYR A 134 -7.96 -4.28 -1.74
N ALA A 135 -7.47 -3.69 -2.82
CA ALA A 135 -8.28 -3.44 -3.99
C ALA A 135 -8.69 -4.75 -4.69
N ALA A 136 -7.74 -5.67 -4.90
CA ALA A 136 -8.03 -6.99 -5.47
C ALA A 136 -8.88 -7.84 -4.52
N ALA A 137 -8.53 -7.91 -3.24
CA ALA A 137 -9.28 -8.69 -2.25
C ALA A 137 -10.74 -8.22 -2.08
N LEU A 138 -11.02 -6.94 -2.35
CA LEU A 138 -12.37 -6.37 -2.29
C LEU A 138 -13.06 -6.31 -3.66
N GLY A 139 -12.46 -6.89 -4.70
CA GLY A 139 -13.03 -6.95 -6.03
C GLY A 139 -13.15 -5.58 -6.73
N VAL A 140 -12.26 -4.64 -6.40
CA VAL A 140 -12.18 -3.32 -7.06
C VAL A 140 -11.38 -3.42 -8.35
N VAL A 141 -10.33 -4.25 -8.36
CA VAL A 141 -9.49 -4.55 -9.51
C VAL A 141 -9.19 -6.04 -9.56
N ASP A 142 -8.88 -6.53 -10.75
CA ASP A 142 -8.19 -7.81 -10.94
C ASP A 142 -6.68 -7.55 -11.04
N VAL A 143 -5.85 -8.49 -10.58
CA VAL A 143 -4.39 -8.38 -10.64
C VAL A 143 -3.80 -9.59 -11.34
N ALA A 144 -2.78 -9.36 -12.17
CA ALA A 144 -1.94 -10.38 -12.76
C ALA A 144 -0.49 -10.11 -12.33
N TYR A 145 0.24 -11.15 -11.95
CA TYR A 145 1.59 -11.05 -11.43
C TYR A 145 2.39 -12.31 -11.73
N ILE A 146 3.69 -12.21 -11.55
CA ILE A 146 4.63 -13.33 -11.60
C ILE A 146 5.37 -13.44 -10.26
N GLU A 147 6.26 -14.42 -10.12
CA GLU A 147 7.11 -14.53 -8.93
C GLU A 147 7.93 -13.25 -8.73
N PRO A 148 8.04 -12.72 -7.51
CA PRO A 148 8.72 -11.44 -7.26
C PRO A 148 10.25 -11.50 -7.35
N ALA A 149 10.85 -12.68 -7.17
CA ALA A 149 12.29 -12.87 -7.20
C ALA A 149 12.90 -12.44 -8.54
N GLY A 150 13.84 -11.49 -8.51
CA GLY A 150 14.55 -11.00 -9.70
C GLY A 150 13.73 -10.07 -10.61
N VAL A 151 12.53 -9.66 -10.21
CA VAL A 151 11.67 -8.79 -11.04
C VAL A 151 11.98 -7.31 -10.82
N ARG A 152 12.01 -6.88 -9.56
CA ARG A 152 12.32 -5.50 -9.20
C ARG A 152 13.62 -5.45 -8.41
N ASP A 153 14.55 -4.66 -8.91
CA ASP A 153 15.87 -4.47 -8.33
C ASP A 153 16.21 -3.00 -8.02
N ASP A 154 15.20 -2.14 -7.96
CA ASP A 154 15.33 -0.71 -7.68
C ASP A 154 15.94 -0.40 -6.29
N TYR A 155 16.03 -1.39 -5.42
CA TYR A 155 16.73 -1.34 -4.14
C TYR A 155 18.19 -1.81 -4.23
N ARG A 156 18.60 -2.38 -5.35
CA ARG A 156 19.97 -2.83 -5.55
C ARG A 156 20.94 -1.64 -5.54
N GLY A 157 22.05 -1.82 -4.87
CA GLY A 157 23.00 -0.75 -4.62
C GLY A 157 22.79 0.00 -3.31
N MET A 158 21.71 -0.26 -2.59
CA MET A 158 21.62 0.10 -1.17
C MET A 158 22.51 -0.83 -0.36
N TRP A 159 23.24 -0.28 0.58
CA TRP A 159 24.16 -1.05 1.40
C TRP A 159 23.44 -2.12 2.23
N GLY A 160 23.90 -3.38 2.14
CA GLY A 160 23.32 -4.51 2.88
C GLY A 160 22.08 -5.14 2.25
N THR A 161 21.74 -4.81 1.00
CA THR A 161 20.57 -5.41 0.31
C THR A 161 20.97 -6.52 -0.67
N ASP A 162 22.23 -6.87 -0.78
CA ASP A 162 22.76 -7.82 -1.78
C ASP A 162 22.14 -9.23 -1.63
N ASP A 163 21.79 -9.63 -0.40
CA ASP A 163 21.21 -10.93 -0.11
C ASP A 163 19.67 -10.95 -0.22
N LEU A 164 19.05 -9.82 -0.56
CA LEU A 164 17.60 -9.75 -0.70
C LEU A 164 17.16 -10.15 -2.12
N GLU A 165 16.27 -11.12 -2.23
CA GLU A 165 15.67 -11.49 -3.51
C GLU A 165 14.66 -10.44 -3.98
N TYR A 166 13.93 -9.83 -3.06
CA TYR A 166 12.93 -8.77 -3.29
C TYR A 166 12.68 -7.97 -2.01
N LEU A 167 12.24 -6.73 -2.12
CA LEU A 167 11.85 -5.90 -0.97
C LEU A 167 10.44 -6.21 -0.48
N SER A 168 9.54 -6.58 -1.36
CA SER A 168 8.20 -6.95 -1.00
C SER A 168 7.68 -8.07 -1.88
N ARG A 169 6.78 -8.89 -1.33
CA ARG A 169 6.08 -9.94 -2.07
C ARG A 169 5.19 -9.44 -3.21
N TYR A 170 5.10 -8.14 -3.40
CA TYR A 170 4.34 -7.48 -4.47
C TYR A 170 5.23 -7.05 -5.64
N ASP A 171 6.51 -7.35 -5.61
CA ASP A 171 7.48 -6.90 -6.61
C ASP A 171 7.39 -7.71 -7.94
N GLY A 172 6.57 -8.77 -7.98
CA GLY A 172 6.31 -9.60 -9.14
C GLY A 172 5.34 -9.04 -10.18
#